data_e81bc60b61e0a508068fac9fb738a4c3
#
_entry.id   e81bc60b61e0a508068fac9fb738a4c3
#
_cell.length_a   1.000
_cell.length_b   1.000
_cell.length_c   1.000
_cell.angle_alpha   90.00
_cell.angle_beta   90.00
_cell.angle_gamma   90.00
#
_symmetry.space_group_name_H-M   'P 1'
#
loop_
_entity.id
_entity.type
_entity.pdbx_description
1 polymer ?
#
loop_
_entity_poly.entity_id
_entity_poly.type
_entity_poly.pdbx_seq_one_letter_code
_entity_poly.pdbx_strand_id
1 'polypeptide(L)'
;NLIKPFGQKSENVLLGFLLITGLFSMFISNTATAALMLTFLAPVFAALPANGKGRIALTMSIPVAANLGGMGTPIGTPPNLIALKYLNDPEGLNMNIDFMHWMAFMFPLVIILLLLSWRLILHFFPFTQKTIHLKIDGEVHRGWRMWVVIITFIITILLWVIPKSVTGIDTNTVSMIPMGIFAITGV
;
A
#
# COMPACT_ATOMS: atom_id res chain seq x y z
N ASN A 1 -6.62 5.37 13.23
CA ASN A 1 -7.81 4.51 13.35
C ASN A 1 -7.86 3.32 12.35
N LEU A 2 -6.98 3.26 11.33
CA LEU A 2 -6.96 2.20 10.31
C LEU A 2 -6.66 0.80 10.89
N ILE A 3 -5.99 0.70 12.03
CA ILE A 3 -5.63 -0.57 12.66
C ILE A 3 -6.72 -1.07 13.62
N LYS A 4 -7.61 -0.19 14.11
CA LYS A 4 -8.70 -0.56 15.04
C LYS A 4 -9.58 -1.73 14.57
N PRO A 5 -9.93 -1.86 13.27
CA PRO A 5 -10.75 -2.97 12.79
C PRO A 5 -10.12 -4.35 12.99
N PHE A 6 -8.79 -4.44 13.08
CA PHE A 6 -8.07 -5.70 13.27
C PHE A 6 -8.07 -6.18 14.73
N GLY A 7 -8.57 -5.35 15.66
CA GLY A 7 -8.64 -5.68 17.08
C GLY A 7 -7.29 -5.56 17.80
N GLN A 8 -7.22 -6.14 19.01
CA GLN A 8 -6.04 -5.99 19.88
C GLN A 8 -5.13 -7.23 19.91
N LYS A 9 -5.47 -8.30 19.21
CA LYS A 9 -4.59 -9.48 19.13
C LYS A 9 -3.31 -9.13 18.38
N SER A 10 -2.15 -9.46 18.95
CA SER A 10 -0.84 -9.11 18.37
C SER A 10 -0.66 -9.59 16.92
N GLU A 11 -1.15 -10.79 16.62
CA GLU A 11 -1.12 -11.36 15.27
C GLU A 11 -1.95 -10.55 14.27
N ASN A 12 -3.11 -10.08 14.70
CA ASN A 12 -4.01 -9.28 13.86
C ASN A 12 -3.47 -7.85 13.67
N VAL A 13 -2.80 -7.29 14.68
CA VAL A 13 -2.10 -6.00 14.54
C VAL A 13 -1.01 -6.11 13.47
N LEU A 14 -0.22 -7.19 13.49
CA LEU A 14 0.78 -7.46 12.45
C LEU A 14 0.13 -7.58 11.07
N LEU A 15 -0.97 -8.33 10.97
CA LEU A 15 -1.72 -8.45 9.70
C LEU A 15 -2.23 -7.09 9.22
N GLY A 16 -2.76 -6.28 10.13
CA GLY A 16 -3.19 -4.91 9.84
C GLY A 16 -2.06 -4.05 9.27
N PHE A 17 -0.88 -4.09 9.87
CA PHE A 17 0.30 -3.38 9.34
C PHE A 17 0.69 -3.89 7.96
N LEU A 18 0.72 -5.20 7.73
CA LEU A 18 1.02 -5.78 6.42
C LEU A 18 0.01 -5.34 5.34
N LEU A 19 -1.28 -5.47 5.61
CA LEU A 19 -2.32 -5.15 4.64
C LEU A 19 -2.40 -3.66 4.34
N ILE A 20 -2.33 -2.80 5.38
CA ILE A 20 -2.37 -1.34 5.20
C ILE A 20 -1.12 -0.86 4.47
N THR A 21 0.07 -1.33 4.86
CA THR A 21 1.32 -0.98 4.18
C THR A 21 1.29 -1.44 2.72
N GLY A 22 0.86 -2.67 2.46
CA GLY A 22 0.72 -3.19 1.11
C GLY A 22 -0.23 -2.35 0.27
N LEU A 23 -1.40 -1.99 0.82
CA LEU A 23 -2.39 -1.16 0.12
C LEU A 23 -1.83 0.23 -0.23
N PHE A 24 -1.17 0.91 0.70
CA PHE A 24 -0.55 2.21 0.40
C PHE A 24 0.55 2.10 -0.64
N SER A 25 1.37 1.05 -0.56
CA SER A 25 2.48 0.85 -1.50
C SER A 25 2.04 0.53 -2.92
N MET A 26 0.79 0.15 -3.14
CA MET A 26 0.23 0.01 -4.49
C MET A 26 0.20 1.34 -5.26
N PHE A 27 0.12 2.48 -4.54
CA PHE A 27 -0.08 3.80 -5.15
C PHE A 27 1.01 4.81 -4.77
N ILE A 28 1.78 4.52 -3.72
CA ILE A 28 2.85 5.37 -3.19
C ILE A 28 4.14 4.55 -3.27
N SER A 29 5.28 5.21 -3.54
CA SER A 29 6.57 4.49 -3.62
C SER A 29 6.84 3.68 -2.34
N ASN A 30 7.47 2.51 -2.49
CA ASN A 30 7.77 1.60 -1.38
C ASN A 30 8.54 2.30 -0.25
N THR A 31 9.51 3.15 -0.61
CA THR A 31 10.31 3.90 0.37
C THR A 31 9.46 4.90 1.15
N ALA A 32 8.63 5.69 0.45
CA ALA A 32 7.75 6.67 1.12
C ALA A 32 6.72 5.97 2.00
N THR A 33 6.13 4.87 1.52
CA THR A 33 5.21 4.04 2.31
C THR A 33 5.89 3.48 3.55
N ALA A 34 7.09 2.91 3.40
CA ALA A 34 7.84 2.36 4.53
C ALA A 34 8.17 3.45 5.57
N ALA A 35 8.67 4.61 5.13
CA ALA A 35 8.96 5.74 6.02
C ALA A 35 7.71 6.21 6.78
N LEU A 36 6.58 6.37 6.08
CA LEU A 36 5.30 6.73 6.69
C LEU A 36 4.88 5.70 7.74
N MET A 37 4.90 4.43 7.40
CA MET A 37 4.42 3.36 8.28
C MET A 37 5.32 3.13 9.49
N LEU A 38 6.63 3.36 9.36
CA LEU A 38 7.56 3.32 10.50
C LEU A 38 7.23 4.36 11.56
N THR A 39 6.69 5.53 11.18
CA THR A 39 6.26 6.54 12.17
C THR A 39 5.10 6.04 13.05
N PHE A 40 4.24 5.19 12.50
CA PHE A 40 3.12 4.59 13.26
C PHE A 40 3.55 3.44 14.18
N LEU A 41 4.79 2.93 14.07
CA LEU A 41 5.29 1.90 14.98
C LEU A 41 5.68 2.44 16.35
N ALA A 42 6.04 3.71 16.49
CA ALA A 42 6.49 4.27 17.76
C ALA A 42 5.50 4.02 18.93
N PRO A 43 4.20 4.34 18.80
CA PRO A 43 3.23 4.06 19.85
C PRO A 43 2.99 2.55 20.07
N VAL A 44 3.14 1.73 19.02
CA VAL A 44 3.02 0.26 19.13
C VAL A 44 4.20 -0.31 19.91
N PHE A 45 5.40 0.21 19.68
CA PHE A 45 6.61 -0.20 20.39
C PHE A 45 6.57 0.15 21.86
N ALA A 46 5.92 1.26 22.24
CA ALA A 46 5.73 1.60 23.64
C ALA A 46 4.91 0.54 24.41
N ALA A 47 4.03 -0.19 23.71
CA ALA A 47 3.20 -1.24 24.27
C ALA A 47 3.85 -2.64 24.22
N LEU A 48 5.06 -2.77 23.67
CA LEU A 48 5.77 -4.04 23.51
C LEU A 48 7.07 -4.07 24.34
N PRO A 49 7.48 -5.25 24.86
CA PRO A 49 8.76 -5.42 25.53
C PRO A 49 9.93 -4.97 24.65
N ALA A 50 10.92 -4.26 25.26
CA ALA A 50 12.04 -3.68 24.52
C ALA A 50 12.82 -4.70 23.67
N ASN A 51 13.04 -5.89 24.20
CA ASN A 51 13.79 -6.99 23.56
C ASN A 51 12.90 -8.07 22.98
N GLY A 52 11.59 -7.79 22.78
CA GLY A 52 10.64 -8.77 22.29
C GLY A 52 10.73 -9.00 20.77
N LYS A 53 10.65 -10.27 20.34
CA LYS A 53 10.60 -10.64 18.92
C LYS A 53 9.45 -9.95 18.14
N GLY A 54 8.38 -9.55 18.84
CA GLY A 54 7.25 -8.82 18.25
C GLY A 54 7.64 -7.45 17.66
N ARG A 55 8.65 -6.77 18.23
CA ARG A 55 9.17 -5.53 17.62
C ARG A 55 9.85 -5.82 16.28
N ILE A 56 10.64 -6.89 16.22
CA ILE A 56 11.28 -7.33 14.98
C ILE A 56 10.22 -7.70 13.94
N ALA A 57 9.20 -8.47 14.35
CA ALA A 57 8.08 -8.83 13.49
C ALA A 57 7.42 -7.62 12.83
N LEU A 58 7.07 -6.60 13.63
CA LEU A 58 6.44 -5.38 13.13
C LEU A 58 7.38 -4.56 12.25
N THR A 59 8.66 -4.42 12.63
CA THR A 59 9.63 -3.68 11.82
C THR A 59 9.83 -4.36 10.45
N MET A 60 9.98 -5.69 10.43
CA MET A 60 10.15 -6.44 9.19
C MET A 60 8.90 -6.48 8.32
N SER A 61 7.72 -6.39 8.92
CA SER A 61 6.46 -6.40 8.17
C SER A 61 6.34 -5.22 7.21
N ILE A 62 6.89 -4.06 7.56
CA ILE A 62 6.77 -2.84 6.75
C ILE A 62 7.50 -2.94 5.42
N PRO A 63 8.83 -3.18 5.35
CA PRO A 63 9.51 -3.28 4.06
C PRO A 63 9.02 -4.48 3.24
N VAL A 64 8.69 -5.60 3.88
CA VAL A 64 8.11 -6.76 3.19
C VAL A 64 6.78 -6.38 2.53
N ALA A 65 5.86 -5.77 3.28
CA ALA A 65 4.56 -5.38 2.76
C ALA A 65 4.66 -4.26 1.73
N ALA A 66 5.57 -3.30 1.89
CA ALA A 66 5.79 -2.24 0.92
C ALA A 66 6.28 -2.81 -0.42
N ASN A 67 7.24 -3.72 -0.41
CA ASN A 67 7.73 -4.34 -1.64
C ASN A 67 6.68 -5.22 -2.33
N LEU A 68 5.97 -6.04 -1.57
CA LEU A 68 4.91 -6.89 -2.11
C LEU A 68 3.73 -6.06 -2.63
N GLY A 69 3.28 -5.06 -1.86
CA GLY A 69 2.20 -4.17 -2.24
C GLY A 69 2.51 -3.40 -3.54
N GLY A 70 3.75 -2.91 -3.68
CA GLY A 70 4.20 -2.21 -4.87
C GLY A 70 4.04 -3.00 -6.17
N MET A 71 3.98 -4.33 -6.13
CA MET A 71 3.73 -5.16 -7.31
C MET A 71 2.26 -5.13 -7.76
N GLY A 72 1.33 -4.70 -6.88
CA GLY A 72 -0.11 -4.82 -7.10
C GLY A 72 -0.66 -3.95 -8.23
N THR A 73 -0.01 -2.82 -8.54
CA THR A 73 -0.40 -1.93 -9.63
C THR A 73 0.78 -1.63 -10.56
N PRO A 74 0.52 -1.24 -11.82
CA PRO A 74 1.59 -0.82 -12.74
C PRO A 74 2.47 0.30 -12.20
N ILE A 75 1.92 1.21 -11.41
CA ILE A 75 2.58 2.42 -10.92
C ILE A 75 3.20 2.26 -9.53
N GLY A 76 2.92 1.17 -8.82
CA GLY A 76 3.38 0.96 -7.45
C GLY A 76 4.91 0.88 -7.33
N THR A 77 5.58 0.38 -8.37
CA THR A 77 7.05 0.33 -8.41
C THR A 77 7.58 0.40 -9.85
N PRO A 78 8.72 1.09 -10.12
CA PRO A 78 9.26 1.26 -11.47
C PRO A 78 9.48 -0.03 -12.28
N PRO A 79 9.92 -1.17 -11.70
CA PRO A 79 10.07 -2.42 -12.43
C PRO A 79 8.78 -2.90 -13.12
N ASN A 80 7.59 -2.59 -12.57
CA ASN A 80 6.32 -2.99 -13.17
C ASN A 80 6.10 -2.30 -14.52
N LEU A 81 6.44 -1.00 -14.62
CA LEU A 81 6.34 -0.25 -15.88
C LEU A 81 7.32 -0.79 -16.93
N ILE A 82 8.52 -1.20 -16.51
CA ILE A 82 9.49 -1.83 -17.39
C ILE A 82 8.95 -3.16 -17.92
N ALA A 83 8.41 -4.00 -17.02
CA ALA A 83 7.80 -5.27 -17.40
C ALA A 83 6.63 -5.06 -18.39
N LEU A 84 5.73 -4.09 -18.11
CA LEU A 84 4.63 -3.76 -19.02
C LEU A 84 5.11 -3.31 -20.40
N LYS A 85 6.20 -2.53 -20.47
CA LYS A 85 6.77 -2.12 -21.74
C LYS A 85 7.19 -3.32 -22.59
N TYR A 86 7.85 -4.32 -21.99
CA TYR A 86 8.23 -5.54 -22.70
C TYR A 86 7.04 -6.41 -23.08
N LEU A 87 6.04 -6.54 -22.20
CA LEU A 87 4.84 -7.35 -22.46
C LEU A 87 3.97 -6.75 -23.58
N ASN A 88 3.96 -5.41 -23.68
CA ASN A 88 3.15 -4.69 -24.66
C ASN A 88 3.94 -4.25 -25.90
N ASP A 89 5.20 -4.67 -26.05
CA ASP A 89 6.02 -4.32 -27.19
C ASP A 89 5.38 -4.89 -28.49
N PRO A 90 5.04 -4.03 -29.49
CA PRO A 90 4.45 -4.48 -30.74
C PRO A 90 5.34 -5.41 -31.55
N GLU A 91 6.67 -5.26 -31.43
CA GLU A 91 7.66 -6.12 -32.09
C GLU A 91 8.00 -7.36 -31.25
N GLY A 92 7.48 -7.45 -30.03
CA GLY A 92 7.70 -8.51 -29.07
C GLY A 92 6.44 -9.33 -28.77
N LEU A 93 6.01 -9.35 -27.50
CA LEU A 93 4.89 -10.18 -27.04
C LEU A 93 3.50 -9.61 -27.41
N ASN A 94 3.41 -8.29 -27.57
CA ASN A 94 2.19 -7.57 -27.98
C ASN A 94 0.90 -7.99 -27.19
N MET A 95 1.02 -8.15 -25.87
CA MET A 95 -0.04 -8.73 -25.04
C MET A 95 -1.18 -7.76 -24.72
N ASN A 96 -1.00 -6.44 -24.98
CA ASN A 96 -1.99 -5.39 -24.71
C ASN A 96 -2.49 -5.38 -23.25
N ILE A 97 -1.59 -5.56 -22.29
CA ILE A 97 -1.90 -5.54 -20.86
C ILE A 97 -2.08 -4.09 -20.44
N ASP A 98 -3.29 -3.73 -20.04
CA ASP A 98 -3.63 -2.44 -19.45
C ASP A 98 -3.53 -2.48 -17.89
N PHE A 99 -3.90 -1.36 -17.25
CA PHE A 99 -3.87 -1.23 -15.79
C PHE A 99 -4.73 -2.29 -15.09
N MET A 100 -5.93 -2.55 -15.63
CA MET A 100 -6.86 -3.50 -15.03
C MET A 100 -6.44 -4.95 -15.24
N HIS A 101 -5.92 -5.28 -16.41
CA HIS A 101 -5.37 -6.62 -16.66
C HIS A 101 -4.20 -6.91 -15.70
N TRP A 102 -3.28 -5.93 -15.49
CA TRP A 102 -2.21 -6.08 -14.50
C TRP A 102 -2.76 -6.35 -13.11
N MET A 103 -3.70 -5.52 -12.64
CA MET A 103 -4.29 -5.68 -11.31
C MET A 103 -5.03 -6.99 -11.14
N ALA A 104 -5.75 -7.45 -12.17
CA ALA A 104 -6.51 -8.69 -12.10
C ALA A 104 -5.64 -9.91 -11.76
N PHE A 105 -4.38 -9.91 -12.22
CA PHE A 105 -3.42 -10.98 -11.90
C PHE A 105 -2.60 -10.68 -10.64
N MET A 106 -2.08 -9.45 -10.52
CA MET A 106 -1.10 -9.12 -9.48
C MET A 106 -1.75 -8.88 -8.13
N PHE A 107 -2.96 -8.30 -8.07
CA PHE A 107 -3.62 -8.03 -6.79
C PHE A 107 -3.94 -9.30 -5.98
N PRO A 108 -4.55 -10.36 -6.56
CA PRO A 108 -4.74 -11.63 -5.85
C PRO A 108 -3.41 -12.24 -5.40
N LEU A 109 -2.39 -12.21 -6.26
CA LEU A 109 -1.05 -12.70 -5.93
C LEU A 109 -0.45 -11.95 -4.73
N VAL A 110 -0.55 -10.62 -4.73
CA VAL A 110 -0.07 -9.78 -3.62
C VAL A 110 -0.77 -10.14 -2.31
N ILE A 111 -2.09 -10.32 -2.33
CA ILE A 111 -2.83 -10.74 -1.12
C ILE A 111 -2.32 -12.09 -0.60
N ILE A 112 -2.14 -13.07 -1.48
CA ILE A 112 -1.60 -14.39 -1.09
C ILE A 112 -0.20 -14.23 -0.48
N LEU A 113 0.68 -13.46 -1.11
CA LEU A 113 2.04 -13.23 -0.63
C LEU A 113 2.07 -12.48 0.70
N LEU A 114 1.19 -11.51 0.92
CA LEU A 114 1.05 -10.81 2.21
C LEU A 114 0.58 -11.76 3.32
N LEU A 115 -0.37 -12.64 3.04
CA LEU A 115 -0.85 -13.64 4.01
C LEU A 115 0.22 -14.71 4.32
N LEU A 116 0.97 -15.14 3.31
CA LEU A 116 2.13 -16.03 3.50
C LEU A 116 3.20 -15.35 4.34
N SER A 117 3.54 -14.09 4.02
CA SER A 117 4.51 -13.30 4.78
C SER A 117 4.07 -13.10 6.23
N TRP A 118 2.78 -12.84 6.46
CA TRP A 118 2.22 -12.77 7.81
C TRP A 118 2.50 -14.06 8.59
N ARG A 119 2.21 -15.23 8.01
CA ARG A 119 2.47 -16.53 8.64
C ARG A 119 3.95 -16.78 8.87
N LEU A 120 4.80 -16.46 7.90
CA LEU A 120 6.25 -16.63 8.01
C LEU A 120 6.84 -15.72 9.09
N ILE A 121 6.46 -14.46 9.14
CA ILE A 121 6.94 -13.52 10.15
C ILE A 121 6.51 -13.97 11.55
N LEU A 122 5.28 -14.43 11.74
CA LEU A 122 4.82 -14.98 13.01
C LEU A 122 5.57 -16.26 13.41
N HIS A 123 5.93 -17.08 12.44
CA HIS A 123 6.69 -18.31 12.71
C HIS A 123 8.11 -18.01 13.23
N PHE A 124 8.82 -17.08 12.58
CA PHE A 124 10.20 -16.73 12.96
C PHE A 124 10.28 -15.76 14.15
N PHE A 125 9.31 -14.86 14.26
CA PHE A 125 9.28 -13.78 15.25
C PHE A 125 7.95 -13.78 16.02
N PRO A 126 7.64 -14.83 16.80
CA PRO A 126 6.39 -14.92 17.54
C PRO A 126 6.30 -13.82 18.61
N PHE A 127 5.09 -13.31 18.82
CA PHE A 127 4.81 -12.38 19.90
C PHE A 127 4.79 -13.11 21.26
N THR A 128 5.43 -12.53 22.25
CA THR A 128 5.33 -12.98 23.65
C THR A 128 4.01 -12.58 24.30
N GLN A 129 3.43 -11.47 23.84
CA GLN A 129 2.15 -10.95 24.30
C GLN A 129 1.04 -11.30 23.33
N LYS A 130 -0.09 -11.82 23.83
CA LYS A 130 -1.26 -12.16 23.02
C LYS A 130 -2.04 -10.93 22.53
N THR A 131 -1.95 -9.83 23.27
CA THR A 131 -2.69 -8.59 22.98
C THR A 131 -1.80 -7.37 23.09
N ILE A 132 -2.02 -6.40 22.21
CA ILE A 132 -1.36 -5.09 22.19
C ILE A 132 -2.45 -4.04 22.42
N HIS A 133 -2.43 -3.37 23.55
CA HIS A 133 -3.34 -2.27 23.84
C HIS A 133 -2.82 -1.00 23.19
N LEU A 134 -3.31 -0.69 22.00
CA LEU A 134 -2.96 0.52 21.26
C LEU A 134 -3.81 1.67 21.78
N LYS A 135 -3.21 2.62 22.51
CA LYS A 135 -3.77 3.95 22.71
C LYS A 135 -3.41 4.79 21.48
N ILE A 136 -4.28 4.79 20.49
CA ILE A 136 -4.13 5.64 19.32
C ILE A 136 -5.00 6.87 19.56
N ASP A 137 -4.44 7.85 20.24
CA ASP A 137 -5.05 9.15 20.42
C ASP A 137 -4.64 10.03 19.24
N GLY A 138 -5.47 10.07 18.21
CA GLY A 138 -5.29 10.92 17.05
C GLY A 138 -6.63 11.44 16.57
N GLU A 139 -6.81 12.76 16.61
CA GLU A 139 -7.92 13.42 15.97
C GLU A 139 -7.63 13.59 14.48
N VAL A 140 -8.55 13.14 13.63
CA VAL A 140 -8.48 13.39 12.18
C VAL A 140 -8.94 14.83 11.96
N HIS A 141 -8.01 15.72 11.65
CA HIS A 141 -8.36 17.08 11.23
C HIS A 141 -9.08 17.02 9.87
N ARG A 142 -10.42 17.14 9.92
CA ARG A 142 -11.29 17.17 8.73
C ARG A 142 -11.28 18.57 8.10
N GLY A 143 -10.14 18.93 7.48
CA GLY A 143 -10.04 20.19 6.72
C GLY A 143 -10.38 19.97 5.23
N TRP A 144 -10.63 21.08 4.50
CA TRP A 144 -10.89 21.06 3.06
C TRP A 144 -9.76 20.39 2.28
N ARG A 145 -8.50 20.55 2.72
CA ARG A 145 -7.32 19.91 2.12
C ARG A 145 -7.42 18.39 2.11
N MET A 146 -7.89 17.80 3.22
CA MET A 146 -8.13 16.35 3.30
C MET A 146 -9.13 15.89 2.23
N TRP A 147 -10.21 16.65 2.04
CA TRP A 147 -11.22 16.31 1.03
C TRP A 147 -10.67 16.43 -0.39
N VAL A 148 -9.88 17.47 -0.68
CA VAL A 148 -9.18 17.60 -1.97
C VAL A 148 -8.33 16.38 -2.25
N VAL A 149 -7.50 15.94 -1.29
CA VAL A 149 -6.64 14.75 -1.46
C VAL A 149 -7.49 13.50 -1.71
N ILE A 150 -8.51 13.25 -0.88
CA ILE A 150 -9.35 12.05 -1.00
C ILE A 150 -10.08 12.02 -2.34
N ILE A 151 -10.71 13.13 -2.73
CA ILE A 151 -11.48 13.22 -3.97
C ILE A 151 -10.55 13.05 -5.17
N THR A 152 -9.40 13.73 -5.19
CA THR A 152 -8.40 13.59 -6.25
C THR A 152 -7.92 12.15 -6.38
N PHE A 153 -7.64 11.48 -5.26
CA PHE A 153 -7.20 10.10 -5.25
C PHE A 153 -8.27 9.16 -5.81
N ILE A 154 -9.53 9.32 -5.38
CA ILE A 154 -10.65 8.52 -5.88
C ILE A 154 -10.83 8.73 -7.39
N ILE A 155 -10.83 9.97 -7.86
CA ILE A 155 -10.98 10.29 -9.29
C ILE A 155 -9.84 9.66 -10.10
N THR A 156 -8.60 9.77 -9.63
CA THR A 156 -7.44 9.19 -10.31
C THR A 156 -7.55 7.67 -10.44
N ILE A 157 -7.93 6.98 -9.36
CA ILE A 157 -8.14 5.52 -9.39
C ILE A 157 -9.26 5.17 -10.37
N LEU A 158 -10.39 5.87 -10.32
CA LEU A 158 -11.49 5.61 -11.23
C LEU A 158 -11.08 5.77 -12.70
N LEU A 159 -10.29 6.81 -13.01
CA LEU A 159 -9.78 7.03 -14.38
C LEU A 159 -8.78 5.96 -14.83
N TRP A 160 -8.03 5.34 -13.91
CA TRP A 160 -7.18 4.19 -14.25
C TRP A 160 -7.96 2.89 -14.44
N VAL A 161 -9.07 2.74 -13.72
CA VAL A 161 -9.95 1.57 -13.82
C VAL A 161 -10.76 1.60 -15.11
N ILE A 162 -11.18 2.78 -15.56
CA ILE A 162 -11.96 2.93 -16.80
C ILE A 162 -11.02 2.82 -18.01
N PRO A 163 -11.26 1.87 -18.94
CA PRO A 163 -10.39 1.67 -20.10
C PRO A 163 -10.22 2.93 -20.93
N LYS A 164 -9.03 3.10 -21.52
CA LYS A 164 -8.72 4.21 -22.45
C LYS A 164 -9.73 4.33 -23.61
N SER A 165 -10.28 3.20 -24.05
CA SER A 165 -11.31 3.18 -25.11
C SER A 165 -12.59 3.96 -24.75
N VAL A 166 -12.86 4.14 -23.45
CA VAL A 166 -14.03 4.88 -22.95
C VAL A 166 -13.65 6.34 -22.61
N THR A 167 -12.53 6.54 -21.93
CA THR A 167 -12.12 7.88 -21.47
C THR A 167 -11.35 8.68 -22.51
N GLY A 168 -10.72 8.01 -23.48
CA GLY A 168 -9.76 8.61 -24.41
C GLY A 168 -8.43 9.04 -23.77
N ILE A 169 -8.27 8.88 -22.44
CA ILE A 169 -7.12 9.35 -21.67
C ILE A 169 -6.20 8.16 -21.38
N ASP A 170 -4.90 8.34 -21.63
CA ASP A 170 -3.91 7.31 -21.32
C ASP A 170 -3.48 7.36 -19.84
N THR A 171 -2.90 6.27 -19.37
CA THR A 171 -2.45 6.11 -17.97
C THR A 171 -1.45 7.18 -17.53
N ASN A 172 -0.59 7.66 -18.44
CA ASN A 172 0.41 8.67 -18.11
C ASN A 172 -0.25 10.02 -17.88
N THR A 173 -1.21 10.39 -18.76
CA THR A 173 -1.99 11.62 -18.62
C THR A 173 -2.80 11.61 -17.32
N VAL A 174 -3.43 10.48 -16.96
CA VAL A 174 -4.14 10.34 -15.69
C VAL A 174 -3.21 10.57 -14.50
N SER A 175 -1.95 10.11 -14.57
CA SER A 175 -0.96 10.31 -13.50
C SER A 175 -0.60 11.78 -13.25
N MET A 176 -0.78 12.66 -14.24
CA MET A 176 -0.50 14.09 -14.11
C MET A 176 -1.65 14.87 -13.44
N ILE A 177 -2.86 14.32 -13.41
CA ILE A 177 -4.04 14.99 -12.83
C ILE A 177 -3.85 15.34 -11.35
N PRO A 178 -3.39 14.44 -10.46
CA PRO A 178 -3.13 14.77 -9.06
C PRO A 178 -2.10 15.90 -8.91
N MET A 179 -1.04 15.87 -9.73
CA MET A 179 0.00 16.89 -9.70
C MET A 179 -0.58 18.27 -10.02
N GLY A 180 -1.39 18.37 -11.07
CA GLY A 180 -2.05 19.62 -11.45
C GLY A 180 -3.01 20.13 -10.37
N ILE A 181 -3.87 19.25 -9.82
CA ILE A 181 -4.83 19.64 -8.79
C ILE A 181 -4.10 20.11 -7.52
N PHE A 182 -3.07 19.41 -7.06
CA PHE A 182 -2.32 19.79 -5.85
C PHE A 182 -1.52 21.07 -6.05
N ALA A 183 -0.95 21.29 -7.24
CA ALA A 183 -0.26 22.53 -7.57
C ALA A 183 -1.19 23.76 -7.55
N ILE A 184 -2.43 23.60 -8.07
CA ILE A 184 -3.41 24.69 -8.11
C ILE A 184 -4.01 24.95 -6.72
N THR A 185 -4.29 23.92 -5.96
CA THR A 185 -4.95 24.01 -4.65
C THR A 185 -4.00 24.31 -3.49
N GLY A 186 -2.69 24.18 -3.70
CA GLY A 186 -1.69 24.38 -2.65
C GLY A 186 -1.75 23.30 -1.55
N VAL A 187 -2.10 22.09 -1.91
CA VAL A 187 -2.24 20.94 -1.00
C VAL A 187 -1.03 20.03 -1.09
#